data_911068d3833c463ec2bf1dab07a50fa7
#
_entry.id   911068d3833c463ec2bf1dab07a50fa7
#
_cell.length_a   1.000
_cell.length_b   1.000
_cell.length_c   1.000
_cell.angle_alpha   90.00
_cell.angle_beta   90.00
_cell.angle_gamma   90.00
#
_symmetry.space_group_name_H-M   'P 1'
#
loop_
_entity.id
_entity.type
_entity.pdbx_description
1 polymer ?
#
loop_
_entity_poly.entity_id
_entity_poly.type
_entity_poly.pdbx_seq_one_letter_code
_entity_poly.pdbx_strand_id
1 'polypeptide(L)'
;MSNYEFISVIIVMRNEENYIEKCLLSILNQDYPKDKYEVIVVDGESTDKSVDIVSKYVDEFNVKIINNPKRNLASGWNLGIKNAKGNIVIRPDAHSTIEPDFIKKNIETLAEKTDAVCVGGKINSICNGSFIAKSISSVLSSPFGVGNSQFRIGNKSQYVDTVAYGAYRKYIFDKCGYFNEHLDRNQDLEMHSRIKESGGKFYFNPDIKSNYYTRNTFKGFVNQAYRNGKWNIITLNWQKNALSIRHLIPLIFVLSMLLNIVMSFIVNKWKYILLAEVVSYILAMIIGAIKIGINNGITYALISPLLFLSLHVSYGIGSMVGIISLLKLKLQRS
;
A
#
# COMPACT_ATOMS: atom_id res chain seq x y z
N MET A 1 -34.46 -10.45 10.08
CA MET A 1 -33.13 -10.93 10.57
C MET A 1 -32.06 -10.46 9.61
N SER A 2 -31.12 -9.64 10.05
CA SER A 2 -30.02 -9.24 9.21
C SER A 2 -29.19 -10.47 8.87
N ASN A 3 -29.15 -10.83 7.59
CA ASN A 3 -28.39 -11.98 7.11
C ASN A 3 -26.93 -11.57 7.03
N TYR A 4 -26.17 -11.73 8.12
CA TYR A 4 -24.74 -11.40 8.16
C TYR A 4 -23.95 -12.39 7.29
N GLU A 5 -23.18 -11.87 6.34
CA GLU A 5 -22.23 -12.64 5.53
C GLU A 5 -21.10 -13.22 6.40
N PHE A 6 -20.67 -14.45 6.10
CA PHE A 6 -19.49 -15.02 6.77
C PHE A 6 -18.22 -14.52 6.10
N ILE A 7 -17.26 -14.01 6.91
CA ILE A 7 -16.09 -13.27 6.46
C ILE A 7 -14.81 -13.98 6.92
N SER A 8 -13.78 -13.98 6.08
CA SER A 8 -12.43 -14.38 6.49
C SER A 8 -11.50 -13.18 6.49
N VAL A 9 -10.97 -12.83 7.65
CA VAL A 9 -9.93 -11.80 7.79
C VAL A 9 -8.58 -12.49 7.76
N ILE A 10 -7.72 -12.13 6.79
CA ILE A 10 -6.41 -12.75 6.57
C ILE A 10 -5.32 -11.77 6.96
N ILE A 11 -4.45 -12.17 7.88
CA ILE A 11 -3.25 -11.44 8.28
C ILE A 11 -2.05 -12.27 7.86
N VAL A 12 -1.16 -11.69 7.06
CA VAL A 12 0.15 -12.30 6.77
C VAL A 12 1.20 -11.61 7.60
N MET A 13 1.95 -12.37 8.39
CA MET A 13 2.97 -11.82 9.28
C MET A 13 4.32 -12.49 9.09
N ARG A 14 5.38 -11.75 9.41
CA ARG A 14 6.73 -12.26 9.63
C ARG A 14 7.52 -11.28 10.47
N ASN A 15 7.86 -11.68 11.71
CA ASN A 15 8.60 -10.86 12.68
C ASN A 15 7.87 -9.52 12.97
N GLU A 16 6.64 -9.63 13.46
CA GLU A 16 5.75 -8.50 13.75
C GLU A 16 5.38 -8.42 15.25
N GLU A 17 6.24 -8.93 16.15
CA GLU A 17 5.98 -8.98 17.61
C GLU A 17 5.57 -7.64 18.23
N ASN A 18 6.02 -6.51 17.64
CA ASN A 18 5.70 -5.17 18.12
C ASN A 18 4.29 -4.66 17.74
N TYR A 19 3.64 -5.31 16.77
CA TYR A 19 2.39 -4.81 16.17
C TYR A 19 1.28 -5.84 16.14
N ILE A 20 1.60 -7.14 16.00
CA ILE A 20 0.61 -8.19 15.71
C ILE A 20 -0.50 -8.27 16.76
N GLU A 21 -0.19 -8.07 18.04
CA GLU A 21 -1.20 -8.11 19.10
C GLU A 21 -2.23 -7.00 18.92
N LYS A 22 -1.79 -5.76 18.67
CA LYS A 22 -2.67 -4.62 18.43
C LYS A 22 -3.52 -4.82 17.17
N CYS A 23 -2.92 -5.35 16.11
CA CYS A 23 -3.62 -5.70 14.87
C CYS A 23 -4.72 -6.72 15.16
N LEU A 24 -4.38 -7.83 15.78
CA LEU A 24 -5.32 -8.92 16.10
C LEU A 24 -6.45 -8.44 17.01
N LEU A 25 -6.14 -7.74 18.09
CA LEU A 25 -7.15 -7.19 19.00
C LEU A 25 -8.10 -6.22 18.31
N SER A 26 -7.63 -5.40 17.36
CA SER A 26 -8.50 -4.52 16.59
C SER A 26 -9.50 -5.28 15.70
N ILE A 27 -9.15 -6.49 15.27
CA ILE A 27 -10.01 -7.38 14.50
C ILE A 27 -10.96 -8.15 15.43
N LEU A 28 -10.49 -8.64 16.56
CA LEU A 28 -11.29 -9.37 17.51
C LEU A 28 -12.35 -8.49 18.22
N ASN A 29 -12.14 -7.17 18.24
CA ASN A 29 -13.06 -6.18 18.83
C ASN A 29 -13.96 -5.48 17.81
N GLN A 30 -14.20 -6.10 16.64
CA GLN A 30 -15.10 -5.53 15.64
C GLN A 30 -16.57 -5.55 16.05
N ASP A 31 -17.31 -4.51 15.65
CA ASP A 31 -18.79 -4.41 15.76
C ASP A 31 -19.45 -5.27 14.65
N TYR A 32 -19.20 -6.57 14.73
CA TYR A 32 -19.72 -7.59 13.84
C TYR A 32 -19.88 -8.91 14.62
N PRO A 33 -20.92 -9.74 14.39
CA PRO A 33 -21.14 -10.97 15.16
C PRO A 33 -19.93 -11.89 15.10
N LYS A 34 -19.46 -12.33 16.27
CA LYS A 34 -18.23 -13.12 16.43
C LYS A 34 -18.28 -14.49 15.74
N ASP A 35 -19.49 -15.06 15.62
CA ASP A 35 -19.76 -16.30 14.90
C ASP A 35 -19.82 -16.14 13.37
N LYS A 36 -19.72 -14.88 12.86
CA LYS A 36 -19.83 -14.54 11.43
C LYS A 36 -18.51 -14.16 10.80
N TYR A 37 -17.40 -14.32 11.49
CA TYR A 37 -16.08 -14.20 10.86
C TYR A 37 -15.04 -15.11 11.51
N GLU A 38 -14.01 -15.40 10.75
CA GLU A 38 -12.79 -16.08 11.19
C GLU A 38 -11.57 -15.20 10.93
N VAL A 39 -10.51 -15.41 11.69
CA VAL A 39 -9.21 -14.77 11.48
C VAL A 39 -8.20 -15.83 11.11
N ILE A 40 -7.55 -15.65 9.96
CA ILE A 40 -6.50 -16.53 9.46
C ILE A 40 -5.18 -15.79 9.53
N VAL A 41 -4.32 -16.16 10.47
CA VAL A 41 -2.97 -15.64 10.56
C VAL A 41 -2.04 -16.57 9.81
N VAL A 42 -1.37 -16.03 8.79
CA VAL A 42 -0.42 -16.79 7.96
C VAL A 42 0.98 -16.33 8.31
N ASP A 43 1.72 -17.21 9.00
CA ASP A 43 3.07 -16.92 9.49
C ASP A 43 4.15 -17.32 8.49
N GLY A 44 5.00 -16.37 8.11
CA GLY A 44 6.15 -16.56 7.22
C GLY A 44 7.39 -17.08 7.92
N GLU A 45 7.27 -18.04 8.83
CA GLU A 45 8.33 -18.56 9.67
C GLU A 45 9.01 -17.44 10.49
N SER A 46 8.23 -16.80 11.35
CA SER A 46 8.72 -15.80 12.30
C SER A 46 9.72 -16.42 13.29
N THR A 47 10.74 -15.64 13.64
CA THR A 47 11.80 -16.02 14.57
C THR A 47 11.78 -15.21 15.87
N ASP A 48 10.80 -14.28 15.96
CA ASP A 48 10.51 -13.49 17.16
C ASP A 48 9.27 -14.05 17.90
N LYS A 49 8.70 -13.29 18.81
CA LYS A 49 7.53 -13.71 19.60
C LYS A 49 6.19 -13.60 18.86
N SER A 50 6.17 -13.33 17.57
CA SER A 50 4.92 -13.11 16.82
C SER A 50 3.96 -14.29 16.94
N VAL A 51 4.44 -15.52 16.76
CA VAL A 51 3.61 -16.73 16.83
C VAL A 51 3.11 -16.97 18.26
N ASP A 52 3.97 -16.81 19.27
CA ASP A 52 3.59 -16.99 20.69
C ASP A 52 2.47 -16.00 21.09
N ILE A 53 2.54 -14.77 20.57
CA ILE A 53 1.51 -13.75 20.82
C ILE A 53 0.17 -14.19 20.24
N VAL A 54 0.14 -14.60 18.97
CA VAL A 54 -1.11 -15.00 18.30
C VAL A 54 -1.70 -16.26 18.90
N SER A 55 -0.87 -17.21 19.32
CA SER A 55 -1.28 -18.51 19.90
C SER A 55 -2.17 -18.34 21.14
N LYS A 56 -2.04 -17.24 21.89
CA LYS A 56 -2.90 -16.95 23.06
C LYS A 56 -4.38 -16.77 22.72
N TYR A 57 -4.69 -16.49 21.46
CA TYR A 57 -6.05 -16.16 21.00
C TYR A 57 -6.72 -17.28 20.19
N VAL A 58 -6.00 -18.37 19.90
CA VAL A 58 -6.51 -19.46 19.04
C VAL A 58 -7.69 -20.20 19.70
N ASP A 59 -7.59 -20.47 21.00
CA ASP A 59 -8.61 -21.26 21.70
C ASP A 59 -9.83 -20.43 22.12
N GLU A 60 -9.67 -19.13 22.28
CA GLU A 60 -10.74 -18.23 22.75
C GLU A 60 -11.59 -17.65 21.60
N PHE A 61 -10.98 -17.49 20.43
CA PHE A 61 -11.61 -16.89 19.27
C PHE A 61 -11.50 -17.80 18.05
N ASN A 62 -12.27 -17.53 17.01
CA ASN A 62 -12.17 -18.24 15.73
C ASN A 62 -10.91 -17.79 14.96
N VAL A 63 -9.75 -18.01 15.55
CA VAL A 63 -8.41 -17.67 15.03
C VAL A 63 -7.68 -18.96 14.67
N LYS A 64 -7.04 -19.02 13.51
CA LYS A 64 -6.16 -20.11 13.10
C LYS A 64 -4.83 -19.60 12.57
N ILE A 65 -3.74 -20.36 12.85
CA ILE A 65 -2.40 -20.06 12.36
C ILE A 65 -2.07 -21.05 11.24
N ILE A 66 -1.53 -20.54 10.12
CA ILE A 66 -1.08 -21.34 8.98
C ILE A 66 0.38 -21.00 8.71
N ASN A 67 1.23 -22.01 8.56
CA ASN A 67 2.63 -21.82 8.19
C ASN A 67 2.79 -21.51 6.69
N ASN A 68 3.63 -20.51 6.36
CA ASN A 68 4.02 -20.14 5.00
C ASN A 68 5.52 -20.35 4.79
N PRO A 69 5.95 -21.53 4.37
CA PRO A 69 7.38 -21.85 4.21
C PRO A 69 8.04 -21.06 3.06
N LYS A 70 7.27 -20.46 2.15
CA LYS A 70 7.81 -19.59 1.09
C LYS A 70 8.22 -18.21 1.61
N ARG A 71 7.80 -17.81 2.81
CA ARG A 71 8.18 -16.59 3.51
C ARG A 71 7.92 -15.28 2.73
N ASN A 72 7.11 -15.31 1.68
CA ASN A 72 6.73 -14.10 0.93
C ASN A 72 5.25 -13.74 1.15
N LEU A 73 4.94 -12.46 0.97
CA LEU A 73 3.62 -11.91 1.27
C LEU A 73 2.53 -12.47 0.36
N ALA A 74 2.80 -12.62 -0.94
CA ALA A 74 1.83 -13.13 -1.92
C ALA A 74 1.44 -14.59 -1.64
N SER A 75 2.43 -15.47 -1.35
CA SER A 75 2.14 -16.86 -0.98
C SER A 75 1.36 -16.95 0.32
N GLY A 76 1.66 -16.06 1.28
CA GLY A 76 0.91 -15.97 2.54
C GLY A 76 -0.56 -15.63 2.29
N TRP A 77 -0.85 -14.62 1.48
CA TRP A 77 -2.22 -14.28 1.12
C TRP A 77 -2.91 -15.38 0.32
N ASN A 78 -2.20 -16.03 -0.63
CA ASN A 78 -2.75 -17.14 -1.38
C ASN A 78 -3.13 -18.32 -0.47
N LEU A 79 -2.28 -18.66 0.50
CA LEU A 79 -2.60 -19.66 1.51
C LEU A 79 -3.81 -19.28 2.36
N GLY A 80 -3.87 -18.02 2.83
CA GLY A 80 -5.00 -17.52 3.59
C GLY A 80 -6.30 -17.58 2.80
N ILE A 81 -6.32 -17.10 1.54
CA ILE A 81 -7.51 -17.10 0.67
C ILE A 81 -8.00 -18.52 0.38
N LYS A 82 -7.10 -19.46 0.11
CA LYS A 82 -7.46 -20.87 -0.14
C LYS A 82 -8.08 -21.54 1.08
N ASN A 83 -7.67 -21.15 2.28
CA ASN A 83 -8.20 -21.67 3.55
C ASN A 83 -9.38 -20.87 4.11
N ALA A 84 -9.77 -19.77 3.45
CA ALA A 84 -10.88 -18.93 3.85
C ALA A 84 -12.22 -19.63 3.61
N LYS A 85 -13.09 -19.65 4.63
CA LYS A 85 -14.46 -20.16 4.55
C LYS A 85 -15.44 -19.07 4.09
N GLY A 86 -15.09 -17.79 4.31
CA GLY A 86 -15.95 -16.66 3.98
C GLY A 86 -16.05 -16.40 2.48
N ASN A 87 -17.22 -15.95 2.05
CA ASN A 87 -17.45 -15.46 0.69
C ASN A 87 -16.81 -14.07 0.46
N ILE A 88 -16.46 -13.39 1.54
CA ILE A 88 -15.75 -12.12 1.54
C ILE A 88 -14.44 -12.31 2.31
N VAL A 89 -13.36 -11.79 1.71
CA VAL A 89 -12.01 -11.85 2.27
C VAL A 89 -11.53 -10.43 2.53
N ILE A 90 -11.09 -10.15 3.74
CA ILE A 90 -10.48 -8.88 4.14
C ILE A 90 -9.01 -9.14 4.49
N ARG A 91 -8.09 -8.25 4.07
CA ARG A 91 -6.66 -8.47 4.25
C ARG A 91 -5.93 -7.24 4.79
N PRO A 92 -6.02 -6.95 6.10
CA PRO A 92 -5.18 -5.94 6.74
C PRO A 92 -3.71 -6.40 6.84
N ASP A 93 -2.79 -5.45 6.92
CA ASP A 93 -1.39 -5.74 7.22
C ASP A 93 -1.19 -6.02 8.72
N ALA A 94 -0.23 -6.87 9.08
CA ALA A 94 0.08 -7.22 10.47
C ALA A 94 0.51 -6.03 11.35
N HIS A 95 1.01 -4.96 10.73
CA HIS A 95 1.36 -3.69 11.38
C HIS A 95 0.33 -2.57 11.10
N SER A 96 -0.94 -2.95 11.13
CA SER A 96 -2.08 -2.03 11.03
C SER A 96 -3.10 -2.29 12.15
N THR A 97 -4.02 -1.36 12.34
CA THR A 97 -5.24 -1.57 13.11
C THR A 97 -6.44 -1.08 12.31
N ILE A 98 -7.59 -1.67 12.56
CA ILE A 98 -8.84 -1.29 11.92
C ILE A 98 -9.82 -0.71 12.95
N GLU A 99 -10.65 0.25 12.52
CA GLU A 99 -11.66 0.84 13.41
C GLU A 99 -12.76 -0.18 13.76
N PRO A 100 -13.47 -0.03 14.90
CA PRO A 100 -14.43 -1.04 15.37
C PRO A 100 -15.55 -1.38 14.37
N ASP A 101 -15.93 -0.45 13.52
CA ASP A 101 -16.98 -0.62 12.51
C ASP A 101 -16.44 -0.98 11.10
N PHE A 102 -15.15 -1.31 11.00
CA PHE A 102 -14.48 -1.55 9.72
C PHE A 102 -15.11 -2.70 8.93
N ILE A 103 -15.31 -3.85 9.55
CA ILE A 103 -15.93 -5.01 8.89
C ILE A 103 -17.36 -4.66 8.45
N LYS A 104 -18.16 -4.12 9.36
CA LYS A 104 -19.54 -3.74 9.10
C LYS A 104 -19.68 -2.80 7.91
N LYS A 105 -18.92 -1.70 7.90
CA LYS A 105 -18.92 -0.71 6.81
C LYS A 105 -18.47 -1.28 5.46
N ASN A 106 -17.48 -2.19 5.46
CA ASN A 106 -17.08 -2.88 4.23
C ASN A 106 -18.23 -3.72 3.66
N ILE A 107 -18.94 -4.46 4.52
CA ILE A 107 -20.06 -5.32 4.09
C ILE A 107 -21.23 -4.47 3.59
N GLU A 108 -21.61 -3.43 4.33
CA GLU A 108 -22.65 -2.48 3.92
C GLU A 108 -22.33 -1.85 2.56
N THR A 109 -21.09 -1.38 2.39
CA THR A 109 -20.63 -0.81 1.11
C THR A 109 -20.66 -1.83 -0.03
N LEU A 110 -20.25 -3.09 0.20
CA LEU A 110 -20.35 -4.16 -0.81
C LEU A 110 -21.82 -4.50 -1.16
N ALA A 111 -22.73 -4.45 -0.19
CA ALA A 111 -24.15 -4.69 -0.42
C ALA A 111 -24.78 -3.56 -1.26
N GLU A 112 -24.41 -2.31 -1.02
CA GLU A 112 -24.86 -1.16 -1.80
C GLU A 112 -24.25 -1.10 -3.20
N LYS A 113 -22.98 -1.47 -3.35
CA LYS A 113 -22.22 -1.43 -4.61
C LYS A 113 -22.07 -2.85 -5.17
N THR A 114 -23.18 -3.38 -5.68
CA THR A 114 -23.26 -4.77 -6.14
C THR A 114 -22.32 -5.09 -7.31
N ASP A 115 -21.95 -4.09 -8.12
CA ASP A 115 -21.00 -4.18 -9.23
C ASP A 115 -19.53 -4.03 -8.79
N ALA A 116 -19.27 -3.64 -7.54
CA ALA A 116 -17.92 -3.63 -6.99
C ALA A 116 -17.53 -5.04 -6.53
N VAL A 117 -16.35 -5.48 -6.96
CA VAL A 117 -15.76 -6.77 -6.53
C VAL A 117 -14.87 -6.60 -5.30
N CYS A 118 -14.48 -5.39 -5.02
CA CYS A 118 -13.69 -5.04 -3.85
C CYS A 118 -14.02 -3.63 -3.39
N VAL A 119 -14.15 -3.45 -2.09
CA VAL A 119 -14.27 -2.14 -1.46
C VAL A 119 -13.15 -1.93 -0.46
N GLY A 120 -12.85 -0.69 -0.16
CA GLY A 120 -11.86 -0.35 0.86
C GLY A 120 -11.95 1.12 1.23
N GLY A 121 -11.18 1.51 2.20
CA GLY A 121 -11.32 2.82 2.79
C GLY A 121 -10.02 3.59 2.98
N LYS A 122 -10.09 4.54 3.88
CA LYS A 122 -9.01 5.46 4.20
C LYS A 122 -8.01 4.85 5.16
N ILE A 123 -6.72 4.99 4.84
CA ILE A 123 -5.64 4.66 5.75
C ILE A 123 -5.11 5.93 6.41
N ASN A 124 -5.18 5.97 7.72
CA ASN A 124 -4.52 6.97 8.53
C ASN A 124 -3.09 6.51 8.84
N SER A 125 -2.11 7.33 8.54
CA SER A 125 -0.72 7.04 8.91
C SER A 125 -0.50 7.36 10.39
N ILE A 126 -0.26 6.33 11.20
CA ILE A 126 0.12 6.48 12.62
C ILE A 126 1.63 6.36 12.74
N CYS A 127 2.21 7.17 13.58
CA CYS A 127 3.63 7.14 13.89
C CYS A 127 3.85 7.08 15.41
N ASN A 128 5.00 6.58 15.83
CA ASN A 128 5.39 6.43 17.25
C ASN A 128 5.71 7.75 17.97
N GLY A 129 5.30 8.88 17.41
CA GLY A 129 5.44 10.20 18.04
C GLY A 129 6.77 10.90 17.80
N SER A 130 7.81 10.28 17.23
CA SER A 130 9.05 10.98 16.90
C SER A 130 8.84 12.07 15.85
N PHE A 131 9.61 13.15 15.91
CA PHE A 131 9.53 14.25 14.95
C PHE A 131 9.70 13.77 13.50
N ILE A 132 10.69 12.92 13.23
CA ILE A 132 10.96 12.35 11.90
C ILE A 132 9.78 11.47 11.42
N ALA A 133 9.22 10.62 12.29
CA ALA A 133 8.09 9.77 11.93
C ALA A 133 6.85 10.61 11.58
N LYS A 134 6.54 11.66 12.35
CA LYS A 134 5.45 12.60 12.05
C LYS A 134 5.68 13.35 10.75
N SER A 135 6.91 13.80 10.48
CA SER A 135 7.28 14.48 9.24
C SER A 135 7.09 13.58 8.02
N ILE A 136 7.54 12.31 8.09
CA ILE A 136 7.34 11.31 7.05
C ILE A 136 5.84 11.05 6.82
N SER A 137 5.07 10.89 7.88
CA SER A 137 3.62 10.72 7.81
C SER A 137 2.93 11.89 7.11
N SER A 138 3.32 13.13 7.42
CA SER A 138 2.77 14.34 6.79
C SER A 138 3.06 14.37 5.27
N VAL A 139 4.27 13.99 4.86
CA VAL A 139 4.65 13.90 3.44
C VAL A 139 3.85 12.80 2.72
N LEU A 140 3.73 11.61 3.33
CA LEU A 140 2.97 10.49 2.77
C LEU A 140 1.45 10.69 2.78
N SER A 141 0.96 11.73 3.46
CA SER A 141 -0.44 12.14 3.47
C SER A 141 -0.70 13.39 2.61
N SER A 142 0.28 13.84 1.83
CA SER A 142 0.15 15.00 0.95
C SER A 142 0.05 14.59 -0.53
N PRO A 143 -0.73 15.32 -1.36
CA PRO A 143 -0.82 15.06 -2.80
C PRO A 143 0.54 15.14 -3.51
N PHE A 144 1.44 16.02 -3.09
CA PHE A 144 2.77 16.13 -3.67
C PHE A 144 3.66 14.93 -3.34
N GLY A 145 3.42 14.24 -2.19
CA GLY A 145 4.17 13.04 -1.82
C GLY A 145 3.63 11.74 -2.44
N VAL A 146 2.30 11.59 -2.57
CA VAL A 146 1.67 10.32 -2.98
C VAL A 146 0.78 10.42 -4.22
N GLY A 147 0.74 11.59 -4.86
CA GLY A 147 -0.15 11.84 -6.00
C GLY A 147 -1.63 11.77 -5.59
N ASN A 148 -2.46 11.21 -6.46
CA ASN A 148 -3.90 11.07 -6.25
C ASN A 148 -4.30 9.74 -5.57
N SER A 149 -3.48 9.21 -4.66
CA SER A 149 -3.78 7.96 -3.93
C SER A 149 -4.99 8.11 -3.02
N GLN A 150 -6.17 7.71 -3.49
CA GLN A 150 -7.45 7.96 -2.79
C GLN A 150 -7.50 7.34 -1.39
N PHE A 151 -6.95 6.17 -1.18
CA PHE A 151 -6.90 5.55 0.15
C PHE A 151 -6.01 6.32 1.16
N ARG A 152 -5.20 7.30 0.71
CA ARG A 152 -4.39 8.17 1.59
C ARG A 152 -4.97 9.57 1.76
N ILE A 153 -5.47 10.16 0.66
CA ILE A 153 -5.89 11.57 0.65
C ILE A 153 -7.38 11.77 0.32
N GLY A 154 -8.08 10.71 -0.11
CA GLY A 154 -9.47 10.76 -0.49
C GLY A 154 -10.40 11.12 0.67
N ASN A 155 -11.47 11.84 0.35
CA ASN A 155 -12.51 12.25 1.29
C ASN A 155 -13.94 12.12 0.71
N LYS A 156 -14.08 11.52 -0.48
CA LYS A 156 -15.37 11.27 -1.15
C LYS A 156 -15.41 9.82 -1.63
N SER A 157 -16.58 9.21 -1.48
CA SER A 157 -16.85 7.87 -2.00
C SER A 157 -16.88 7.86 -3.52
N GLN A 158 -16.13 6.94 -4.17
CA GLN A 158 -16.02 6.87 -5.63
C GLN A 158 -15.44 5.53 -6.10
N TYR A 159 -15.61 5.21 -7.37
CA TYR A 159 -14.85 4.16 -8.03
C TYR A 159 -13.39 4.58 -8.20
N VAL A 160 -12.48 3.65 -7.96
CA VAL A 160 -11.04 3.88 -7.96
C VAL A 160 -10.27 2.75 -8.65
N ASP A 161 -9.01 2.99 -8.97
CA ASP A 161 -8.14 1.95 -9.54
C ASP A 161 -7.67 0.91 -8.54
N THR A 162 -7.58 1.27 -7.26
CA THR A 162 -7.04 0.44 -6.20
C THR A 162 -7.54 0.90 -4.84
N VAL A 163 -7.69 -0.04 -3.92
CA VAL A 163 -7.97 0.20 -2.50
C VAL A 163 -6.91 -0.49 -1.65
N ALA A 164 -6.74 -0.03 -0.44
CA ALA A 164 -5.90 -0.71 0.55
C ALA A 164 -6.78 -1.42 1.59
N TYR A 165 -6.28 -2.53 2.15
CA TYR A 165 -6.99 -3.36 3.13
C TYR A 165 -8.41 -3.75 2.69
N GLY A 166 -8.55 -4.01 1.37
CA GLY A 166 -9.84 -4.22 0.75
C GLY A 166 -10.58 -5.46 1.24
N ALA A 167 -11.91 -5.36 1.23
CA ALA A 167 -12.82 -6.48 1.35
C ALA A 167 -13.19 -6.95 -0.07
N TYR A 168 -12.76 -8.14 -0.41
CA TYR A 168 -12.94 -8.73 -1.74
C TYR A 168 -14.05 -9.76 -1.72
N ARG A 169 -14.90 -9.78 -2.74
CA ARG A 169 -15.71 -10.95 -3.04
C ARG A 169 -14.79 -12.11 -3.44
N LYS A 170 -14.78 -13.20 -2.68
CA LYS A 170 -13.78 -14.28 -2.81
C LYS A 170 -13.71 -14.87 -4.21
N TYR A 171 -14.84 -14.98 -4.92
CA TYR A 171 -14.91 -15.55 -6.27
C TYR A 171 -13.96 -14.86 -7.27
N ILE A 172 -13.54 -13.60 -6.98
CA ILE A 172 -12.67 -12.87 -7.90
C ILE A 172 -11.28 -13.51 -8.02
N PHE A 173 -10.81 -14.17 -6.96
CA PHE A 173 -9.53 -14.88 -6.97
C PHE A 173 -9.59 -16.16 -7.82
N ASP A 174 -10.74 -16.81 -7.87
CA ASP A 174 -10.95 -17.96 -8.77
C ASP A 174 -11.06 -17.52 -10.23
N LYS A 175 -11.69 -16.34 -10.46
CA LYS A 175 -11.85 -15.77 -11.81
C LYS A 175 -10.56 -15.19 -12.38
N CYS A 176 -9.80 -14.44 -11.59
CA CYS A 176 -8.63 -13.68 -12.05
C CYS A 176 -7.29 -14.35 -11.68
N GLY A 177 -7.32 -15.48 -10.95
CA GLY A 177 -6.14 -16.09 -10.36
C GLY A 177 -5.72 -15.40 -9.06
N TYR A 178 -4.81 -16.02 -8.34
CA TYR A 178 -4.32 -15.57 -7.04
C TYR A 178 -3.20 -14.53 -7.19
N PHE A 179 -2.65 -14.03 -6.07
CA PHE A 179 -1.53 -13.09 -6.09
C PHE A 179 -0.28 -13.71 -6.70
N ASN A 180 0.45 -12.92 -7.49
CA ASN A 180 1.67 -13.37 -8.15
C ASN A 180 2.83 -13.48 -7.13
N GLU A 181 3.25 -14.70 -6.85
CA GLU A 181 4.29 -15.03 -5.86
C GLU A 181 5.72 -14.65 -6.29
N HIS A 182 5.93 -14.26 -7.54
CA HIS A 182 7.21 -13.74 -8.03
C HIS A 182 7.44 -12.25 -7.66
N LEU A 183 6.43 -11.58 -7.09
CA LEU A 183 6.52 -10.19 -6.69
C LEU A 183 6.79 -10.06 -5.20
N ASP A 184 7.92 -9.46 -4.82
CA ASP A 184 8.19 -9.12 -3.41
C ASP A 184 7.40 -7.89 -2.95
N ARG A 185 6.93 -7.07 -3.92
CA ARG A 185 6.11 -5.86 -3.66
C ARG A 185 5.15 -5.61 -4.81
N ASN A 186 4.12 -4.78 -4.52
CA ASN A 186 3.10 -4.36 -5.48
C ASN A 186 2.27 -5.53 -6.04
N GLN A 187 2.15 -6.60 -5.27
CA GLN A 187 1.32 -7.76 -5.59
C GLN A 187 -0.16 -7.35 -5.74
N ASP A 188 -0.60 -6.39 -4.91
CA ASP A 188 -1.93 -5.80 -4.98
C ASP A 188 -2.13 -5.00 -6.26
N LEU A 189 -1.15 -4.21 -6.68
CA LEU A 189 -1.21 -3.41 -7.90
C LEU A 189 -1.35 -4.30 -9.14
N GLU A 190 -0.59 -5.39 -9.20
CA GLU A 190 -0.66 -6.39 -10.27
C GLU A 190 -2.03 -7.09 -10.28
N MET A 191 -2.48 -7.58 -9.12
CA MET A 191 -3.76 -8.25 -8.97
C MET A 191 -4.94 -7.33 -9.32
N HIS A 192 -4.91 -6.07 -8.84
CA HIS A 192 -5.97 -5.09 -9.13
C HIS A 192 -6.04 -4.77 -10.63
N SER A 193 -4.91 -4.75 -11.34
CA SER A 193 -4.91 -4.57 -12.78
C SER A 193 -5.59 -5.74 -13.50
N ARG A 194 -5.29 -7.00 -13.12
CA ARG A 194 -5.98 -8.20 -13.68
C ARG A 194 -7.48 -8.18 -13.39
N ILE A 195 -7.86 -7.80 -12.18
CA ILE A 195 -9.28 -7.66 -11.78
C ILE A 195 -9.97 -6.63 -12.66
N LYS A 196 -9.37 -5.44 -12.88
CA LYS A 196 -9.96 -4.41 -13.76
C LYS A 196 -10.08 -4.88 -15.22
N GLU A 197 -9.09 -5.55 -15.75
CA GLU A 197 -9.13 -6.13 -17.11
C GLU A 197 -10.25 -7.16 -17.26
N SER A 198 -10.58 -7.88 -16.18
CA SER A 198 -11.73 -8.80 -16.17
C SER A 198 -13.10 -8.11 -16.00
N GLY A 199 -13.13 -6.78 -15.94
CA GLY A 199 -14.34 -5.97 -15.73
C GLY A 199 -14.69 -5.71 -14.26
N GLY A 200 -13.84 -6.15 -13.30
CA GLY A 200 -14.05 -5.91 -11.87
C GLY A 200 -13.81 -4.46 -11.49
N LYS A 201 -14.63 -3.93 -10.58
CA LYS A 201 -14.55 -2.55 -10.10
C LYS A 201 -14.17 -2.48 -8.64
N PHE A 202 -13.41 -1.44 -8.30
CA PHE A 202 -13.03 -1.11 -6.93
C PHE A 202 -13.79 0.13 -6.47
N TYR A 203 -14.29 0.11 -5.24
CA TYR A 203 -14.98 1.24 -4.66
C TYR A 203 -14.29 1.70 -3.39
N PHE A 204 -14.05 2.99 -3.28
CA PHE A 204 -13.48 3.66 -2.13
C PHE A 204 -14.57 4.34 -1.32
N ASN A 205 -14.62 4.04 -0.01
CA ASN A 205 -15.50 4.71 0.95
C ASN A 205 -14.62 5.30 2.08
N PRO A 206 -14.54 6.63 2.25
CA PRO A 206 -13.70 7.27 3.26
C PRO A 206 -14.13 7.00 4.71
N ASP A 207 -15.36 6.50 4.92
CA ASP A 207 -15.86 6.16 6.25
C ASP A 207 -15.35 4.80 6.75
N ILE A 208 -14.84 3.97 5.86
CA ILE A 208 -14.09 2.76 6.21
C ILE A 208 -12.67 3.20 6.60
N LYS A 209 -12.30 3.09 7.87
CA LYS A 209 -11.05 3.62 8.39
C LYS A 209 -10.14 2.54 8.95
N SER A 210 -8.88 2.69 8.65
CA SER A 210 -7.80 1.86 9.19
C SER A 210 -6.58 2.72 9.50
N ASN A 211 -5.70 2.18 10.32
CA ASN A 211 -4.49 2.87 10.76
C ASN A 211 -3.27 2.03 10.36
N TYR A 212 -2.28 2.67 9.78
CA TYR A 212 -1.04 2.05 9.34
C TYR A 212 0.14 2.62 10.12
N TYR A 213 0.93 1.77 10.76
CA TYR A 213 2.14 2.20 11.47
C TYR A 213 3.27 2.44 10.47
N THR A 214 3.62 3.71 10.29
CA THR A 214 4.63 4.15 9.31
C THR A 214 6.04 3.79 9.73
N ARG A 215 6.97 3.79 8.77
CA ARG A 215 8.41 3.72 9.06
C ARG A 215 8.85 4.91 9.90
N ASN A 216 9.59 4.64 10.98
CA ASN A 216 9.98 5.64 11.97
C ASN A 216 11.35 6.27 11.71
N THR A 217 12.06 5.86 10.65
CA THR A 217 13.41 6.32 10.33
C THR A 217 13.52 6.84 8.92
N PHE A 218 14.37 7.86 8.73
CA PHE A 218 14.66 8.42 7.41
C PHE A 218 15.22 7.36 6.44
N LYS A 219 16.13 6.50 6.89
CA LYS A 219 16.69 5.39 6.09
C LYS A 219 15.60 4.42 5.64
N GLY A 220 14.67 4.08 6.53
CA GLY A 220 13.53 3.21 6.21
C GLY A 220 12.61 3.83 5.15
N PHE A 221 12.35 5.13 5.25
CA PHE A 221 11.54 5.90 4.30
C PHE A 221 12.18 5.93 2.89
N VAL A 222 13.46 6.28 2.79
CA VAL A 222 14.22 6.31 1.53
C VAL A 222 14.26 4.92 0.88
N ASN A 223 14.56 3.88 1.67
CA ASN A 223 14.57 2.50 1.17
C ASN A 223 13.19 2.03 0.69
N GLN A 224 12.12 2.43 1.39
CA GLN A 224 10.75 2.13 0.95
C GLN A 224 10.43 2.81 -0.39
N ALA A 225 10.79 4.08 -0.56
CA ALA A 225 10.60 4.81 -1.81
C ALA A 225 11.36 4.15 -2.97
N TYR A 226 12.63 3.84 -2.77
CA TYR A 226 13.47 3.14 -3.75
C TYR A 226 12.88 1.78 -4.16
N ARG A 227 12.51 0.95 -3.18
CA ARG A 227 11.90 -0.37 -3.46
C ARG A 227 10.56 -0.24 -4.19
N ASN A 228 9.73 0.73 -3.84
CA ASN A 228 8.48 0.98 -4.54
C ASN A 228 8.72 1.33 -6.01
N GLY A 229 9.65 2.24 -6.30
CA GLY A 229 10.01 2.59 -7.67
C GLY A 229 10.52 1.39 -8.47
N LYS A 230 11.46 0.62 -7.89
CA LYS A 230 12.02 -0.57 -8.53
C LYS A 230 10.95 -1.61 -8.86
N TRP A 231 10.13 -1.98 -7.90
CA TRP A 231 9.14 -3.04 -8.05
C TRP A 231 7.94 -2.63 -8.90
N ASN A 232 7.58 -1.34 -8.95
CA ASN A 232 6.60 -0.86 -9.92
C ASN A 232 7.01 -1.21 -11.35
N ILE A 233 8.23 -0.92 -11.74
CA ILE A 233 8.72 -1.23 -13.09
C ILE A 233 8.81 -2.74 -13.32
N ILE A 234 9.31 -3.49 -12.34
CA ILE A 234 9.41 -4.95 -12.44
C ILE A 234 8.03 -5.60 -12.62
N THR A 235 6.98 -5.06 -11.99
CA THR A 235 5.60 -5.54 -12.13
C THR A 235 5.11 -5.56 -13.58
N LEU A 236 5.62 -4.69 -14.45
CA LEU A 236 5.32 -4.67 -15.89
C LEU A 236 5.74 -5.94 -16.64
N ASN A 237 6.57 -6.78 -16.02
CA ASN A 237 6.92 -8.09 -16.60
C ASN A 237 5.73 -9.07 -16.62
N TRP A 238 4.79 -8.91 -15.72
CA TRP A 238 3.61 -9.77 -15.59
C TRP A 238 2.33 -9.04 -16.01
N GLN A 239 2.23 -7.75 -15.71
CA GLN A 239 1.02 -6.98 -15.98
C GLN A 239 1.36 -5.59 -16.54
N LYS A 240 1.18 -5.43 -17.86
CA LYS A 240 1.56 -4.21 -18.59
C LYS A 240 0.77 -2.97 -18.15
N ASN A 241 -0.49 -3.15 -17.77
CA ASN A 241 -1.41 -2.08 -17.39
C ASN A 241 -1.46 -1.83 -15.87
N ALA A 242 -0.52 -2.41 -15.09
CA ALA A 242 -0.51 -2.25 -13.64
C ALA A 242 -0.23 -0.82 -13.18
N LEU A 243 0.53 -0.05 -13.97
CA LEU A 243 0.95 1.29 -13.57
C LEU A 243 0.02 2.38 -14.09
N SER A 244 -0.31 3.33 -13.22
CA SER A 244 -0.87 4.63 -13.61
C SER A 244 0.26 5.67 -13.76
N ILE A 245 -0.03 6.78 -14.47
CA ILE A 245 0.95 7.85 -14.76
C ILE A 245 1.65 8.34 -13.49
N ARG A 246 0.95 8.44 -12.37
CA ARG A 246 1.53 8.88 -11.08
C ARG A 246 2.75 8.06 -10.64
N HIS A 247 2.81 6.78 -10.99
CA HIS A 247 3.92 5.90 -10.64
C HIS A 247 5.17 6.17 -11.49
N LEU A 248 4.99 6.83 -12.65
CA LEU A 248 6.09 7.17 -13.55
C LEU A 248 6.61 8.58 -13.35
N ILE A 249 5.86 9.48 -12.70
CA ILE A 249 6.28 10.88 -12.47
C ILE A 249 7.67 10.99 -11.83
N PRO A 250 8.01 10.26 -10.75
CA PRO A 250 9.36 10.35 -10.16
C PRO A 250 10.47 9.85 -11.09
N LEU A 251 10.18 8.85 -11.93
CA LEU A 251 11.13 8.37 -12.95
C LEU A 251 11.36 9.44 -14.00
N ILE A 252 10.28 10.02 -14.55
CA ILE A 252 10.36 11.08 -15.56
C ILE A 252 11.15 12.29 -15.01
N PHE A 253 10.86 12.69 -13.76
CA PHE A 253 11.56 13.77 -13.09
C PHE A 253 13.07 13.51 -12.99
N VAL A 254 13.50 12.32 -12.55
CA VAL A 254 14.92 12.01 -12.42
C VAL A 254 15.58 11.92 -13.79
N LEU A 255 14.92 11.32 -14.80
CA LEU A 255 15.48 11.24 -16.16
C LEU A 255 15.58 12.60 -16.84
N SER A 256 14.56 13.46 -16.71
CA SER A 256 14.61 14.82 -17.28
C SER A 256 15.67 15.67 -16.61
N MET A 257 15.82 15.58 -15.29
CA MET A 257 16.86 16.27 -14.54
C MET A 257 18.26 15.85 -15.00
N LEU A 258 18.52 14.53 -15.12
CA LEU A 258 19.80 14.01 -15.62
C LEU A 258 20.08 14.48 -17.07
N LEU A 259 19.07 14.38 -17.95
CA LEU A 259 19.19 14.83 -19.33
C LEU A 259 19.50 16.33 -19.39
N ASN A 260 18.75 17.17 -18.66
CA ASN A 260 18.94 18.61 -18.66
C ASN A 260 20.29 19.02 -18.06
N ILE A 261 20.80 18.31 -17.06
CA ILE A 261 22.17 18.51 -16.54
C ILE A 261 23.19 18.24 -17.66
N VAL A 262 23.14 17.08 -18.30
CA VAL A 262 24.09 16.72 -19.37
C VAL A 262 24.00 17.72 -20.53
N MET A 263 22.81 18.04 -20.99
CA MET A 263 22.63 18.98 -22.11
C MET A 263 23.06 20.41 -21.78
N SER A 264 23.02 20.83 -20.54
CA SER A 264 23.50 22.15 -20.11
C SER A 264 25.01 22.35 -20.29
N PHE A 265 25.79 21.25 -20.28
CA PHE A 265 27.23 21.28 -20.61
C PHE A 265 27.50 21.30 -22.12
N ILE A 266 26.58 20.78 -22.93
CA ILE A 266 26.74 20.67 -24.39
C ILE A 266 26.20 21.91 -25.10
N VAL A 267 25.00 22.36 -24.67
CA VAL A 267 24.28 23.47 -25.31
C VAL A 267 24.07 24.60 -24.30
N ASN A 268 24.79 25.71 -24.47
CA ASN A 268 24.80 26.80 -23.49
C ASN A 268 23.40 27.36 -23.14
N LYS A 269 22.46 27.40 -24.10
CA LYS A 269 21.08 27.84 -23.85
C LYS A 269 20.27 26.82 -23.03
N TRP A 270 20.68 25.57 -22.95
CA TRP A 270 19.94 24.50 -22.24
C TRP A 270 19.92 24.70 -20.73
N LYS A 271 20.87 25.45 -20.16
CA LYS A 271 20.88 25.86 -18.74
C LYS A 271 19.62 26.60 -18.31
N TYR A 272 18.93 27.30 -19.22
CA TYR A 272 17.68 27.94 -18.90
C TYR A 272 16.52 26.94 -18.76
N ILE A 273 16.55 25.83 -19.51
CA ILE A 273 15.60 24.73 -19.36
C ILE A 273 15.81 24.03 -18.03
N LEU A 274 17.07 23.73 -17.70
CA LEU A 274 17.42 23.16 -16.39
C LEU A 274 16.99 24.08 -15.24
N LEU A 275 17.26 25.39 -15.37
CA LEU A 275 16.84 26.38 -14.36
C LEU A 275 15.32 26.40 -14.21
N ALA A 276 14.57 26.39 -15.31
CA ALA A 276 13.11 26.37 -15.29
C ALA A 276 12.57 25.09 -14.62
N GLU A 277 13.15 23.92 -14.88
CA GLU A 277 12.78 22.67 -14.23
C GLU A 277 13.04 22.72 -12.72
N VAL A 278 14.21 23.16 -12.31
CA VAL A 278 14.58 23.29 -10.89
C VAL A 278 13.65 24.27 -10.16
N VAL A 279 13.41 25.46 -10.76
CA VAL A 279 12.52 26.46 -10.16
C VAL A 279 11.09 25.92 -10.04
N SER A 280 10.56 25.28 -11.08
CA SER A 280 9.23 24.69 -11.07
C SER A 280 9.09 23.61 -9.99
N TYR A 281 10.10 22.76 -9.82
CA TYR A 281 10.12 21.74 -8.78
C TYR A 281 10.18 22.36 -7.38
N ILE A 282 11.02 23.39 -7.17
CA ILE A 282 11.12 24.12 -5.90
C ILE A 282 9.78 24.79 -5.55
N LEU A 283 9.11 25.43 -6.52
CA LEU A 283 7.80 26.05 -6.31
C LEU A 283 6.74 25.01 -5.89
N ALA A 284 6.68 23.88 -6.59
CA ALA A 284 5.76 22.81 -6.25
C ALA A 284 6.03 22.23 -4.85
N MET A 285 7.31 22.09 -4.50
CA MET A 285 7.78 21.63 -3.20
C MET A 285 7.41 22.60 -2.08
N ILE A 286 7.56 23.92 -2.30
CA ILE A 286 7.15 24.98 -1.36
C ILE A 286 5.63 24.94 -1.15
N ILE A 287 4.84 24.82 -2.21
CA ILE A 287 3.38 24.71 -2.11
C ILE A 287 3.00 23.49 -1.25
N GLY A 288 3.66 22.35 -1.47
CA GLY A 288 3.47 21.14 -0.65
C GLY A 288 3.84 21.37 0.80
N ALA A 289 4.96 22.04 1.05
CA ALA A 289 5.43 22.39 2.40
C ALA A 289 4.47 23.34 3.14
N ILE A 290 3.96 24.36 2.45
CA ILE A 290 2.98 25.31 3.03
C ILE A 290 1.72 24.54 3.46
N LYS A 291 1.18 23.65 2.62
CA LYS A 291 0.01 22.81 2.97
C LYS A 291 0.27 21.95 4.21
N ILE A 292 1.46 21.36 4.32
CA ILE A 292 1.86 20.63 5.52
C ILE A 292 1.94 21.57 6.73
N GLY A 293 2.47 22.76 6.55
CA GLY A 293 2.57 23.77 7.63
C GLY A 293 1.21 24.18 8.19
N ILE A 294 0.24 24.39 7.31
CA ILE A 294 -1.14 24.75 7.70
C ILE A 294 -1.80 23.60 8.50
N ASN A 295 -1.61 22.34 8.05
CA ASN A 295 -2.31 21.20 8.62
C ASN A 295 -1.61 20.60 9.85
N ASN A 296 -0.28 20.64 9.91
CA ASN A 296 0.52 19.92 10.90
C ASN A 296 1.45 20.82 11.73
N GLY A 297 1.71 22.05 11.29
CA GLY A 297 2.59 23.00 11.96
C GLY A 297 3.88 23.32 11.20
N ILE A 298 4.45 24.49 11.48
CA ILE A 298 5.59 25.07 10.73
C ILE A 298 6.85 24.20 10.77
N THR A 299 7.12 23.52 11.86
CA THR A 299 8.30 22.65 12.00
C THR A 299 8.30 21.51 11.01
N TYR A 300 7.11 20.96 10.70
CA TYR A 300 6.96 19.91 9.68
C TYR A 300 7.06 20.48 8.26
N ALA A 301 6.63 21.73 8.04
CA ALA A 301 6.84 22.41 6.76
C ALA A 301 8.32 22.60 6.43
N LEU A 302 9.13 22.97 7.41
CA LEU A 302 10.57 23.23 7.22
C LEU A 302 11.36 21.99 6.80
N ILE A 303 10.99 20.80 7.30
CA ILE A 303 11.69 19.55 6.96
C ILE A 303 11.11 18.87 5.71
N SER A 304 9.88 19.18 5.32
CA SER A 304 9.17 18.51 4.24
C SER A 304 9.84 18.66 2.87
N PRO A 305 10.53 19.76 2.48
CA PRO A 305 11.27 19.85 1.23
C PRO A 305 12.34 18.76 1.08
N LEU A 306 13.13 18.52 2.14
CA LEU A 306 14.14 17.46 2.15
C LEU A 306 13.49 16.08 1.97
N LEU A 307 12.36 15.84 2.64
CA LEU A 307 11.64 14.58 2.54
C LEU A 307 11.01 14.38 1.16
N PHE A 308 10.41 15.40 0.55
CA PHE A 308 9.89 15.33 -0.81
C PHE A 308 10.99 15.01 -1.83
N LEU A 309 12.11 15.73 -1.76
CA LEU A 309 13.25 15.48 -2.64
C LEU A 309 13.76 14.05 -2.46
N SER A 310 13.97 13.61 -1.22
CA SER A 310 14.41 12.26 -0.91
C SER A 310 13.45 11.19 -1.43
N LEU A 311 12.14 11.42 -1.31
CA LEU A 311 11.10 10.53 -1.81
C LEU A 311 11.16 10.39 -3.33
N HIS A 312 11.12 11.52 -4.04
CA HIS A 312 11.04 11.51 -5.51
C HIS A 312 12.32 11.00 -6.14
N VAL A 313 13.50 11.43 -5.65
CA VAL A 313 14.79 10.98 -6.17
C VAL A 313 14.99 9.48 -5.90
N SER A 314 14.76 9.03 -4.67
CA SER A 314 14.93 7.61 -4.35
C SER A 314 13.99 6.71 -5.14
N TYR A 315 12.73 7.12 -5.30
CA TYR A 315 11.75 6.39 -6.10
C TYR A 315 12.16 6.37 -7.59
N GLY A 316 12.56 7.51 -8.16
CA GLY A 316 13.03 7.60 -9.56
C GLY A 316 14.25 6.74 -9.83
N ILE A 317 15.26 6.78 -8.94
CA ILE A 317 16.44 5.91 -9.03
C ILE A 317 16.03 4.43 -8.93
N GLY A 318 15.12 4.10 -7.99
CA GLY A 318 14.57 2.76 -7.88
C GLY A 318 13.93 2.30 -9.18
N SER A 319 13.15 3.17 -9.84
CA SER A 319 12.52 2.88 -11.13
C SER A 319 13.55 2.66 -12.25
N MET A 320 14.62 3.42 -12.30
CA MET A 320 15.72 3.20 -13.25
C MET A 320 16.37 1.81 -13.06
N VAL A 321 16.67 1.45 -11.81
CA VAL A 321 17.19 0.11 -11.49
C VAL A 321 16.16 -0.97 -11.82
N GLY A 322 14.86 -0.68 -11.66
CA GLY A 322 13.75 -1.52 -12.08
C GLY A 322 13.76 -1.80 -13.59
N ILE A 323 14.03 -0.79 -14.43
CA ILE A 323 14.17 -0.95 -15.90
C ILE A 323 15.32 -1.92 -16.23
N ILE A 324 16.48 -1.74 -15.61
CA ILE A 324 17.63 -2.64 -15.82
C ILE A 324 17.28 -4.07 -15.40
N SER A 325 16.62 -4.23 -14.26
CA SER A 325 16.17 -5.54 -13.76
C SER A 325 15.16 -6.19 -14.70
N LEU A 326 14.19 -5.42 -15.22
CA LEU A 326 13.21 -5.90 -16.18
C LEU A 326 13.84 -6.37 -17.50
N LEU A 327 14.80 -5.64 -18.01
CA LEU A 327 15.56 -6.04 -19.22
C LEU A 327 16.30 -7.35 -19.00
N LYS A 328 16.99 -7.51 -17.85
CA LYS A 328 17.66 -8.78 -17.49
C LYS A 328 16.68 -9.95 -17.42
N LEU A 329 15.50 -9.77 -16.79
CA LEU A 329 14.48 -10.82 -16.73
C LEU A 329 13.96 -11.23 -18.10
N LYS A 330 13.83 -10.30 -19.06
CA LYS A 330 13.40 -10.61 -20.42
C LYS A 330 14.47 -11.37 -21.20
N LEU A 331 15.76 -10.98 -21.04
CA LEU A 331 16.88 -11.67 -21.68
C LEU A 331 17.09 -13.10 -21.18
N GLN A 332 16.70 -13.41 -19.94
CA GLN A 332 16.78 -14.77 -19.38
C GLN A 332 15.64 -15.70 -19.86
N ARG A 333 14.60 -15.13 -20.49
CA ARG A 333 13.43 -15.89 -21.00
C ARG A 333 13.45 -16.07 -22.52
N SER A 334 14.30 -15.32 -23.22
CA SER A 334 14.60 -15.52 -24.65
C SER A 334 15.71 -16.57 -24.84
#